data_af4c20c8551e2adc39065bba8500e462
#
_entry.id   af4c20c8551e2adc39065bba8500e462
#
_cell.length_a   1.000
_cell.length_b   1.000
_cell.length_c   1.000
_cell.angle_alpha   90.00
_cell.angle_beta   90.00
_cell.angle_gamma   90.00
#
_symmetry.space_group_name_H-M   'P 1'
#
loop_
_entity.id
_entity.type
_entity.pdbx_description
1 polymer ?
#
loop_
_entity_poly.entity_id
_entity_poly.type
_entity_poly.pdbx_seq_one_letter_code
_entity_poly.pdbx_strand_id
1 'polypeptide(L)'
;MASQGEHALLGHSTVQPSERGKDSPVPYSPRASRAKNTPGQFPDPIIVSPHQEHKQTFIILHGRGSTAEKFAPPLLSITTPSGETLQTAFPHAKLIFLTASRNRATIYKRSLTHQWFDHWHMEAPSKRQELMRAGLRKSAGYVHGILEREIEEVGEENVVLWGLSQGCATSLIALLTWNGGPFAATVGMCGYLPFANHIEDIVKGGSEGDGDDVFGEDERDNDDNPFCNSGDENDSSNGFENNRITKQDLPTQAVTFLRDEIEMGDKAGMVFRDVPVFMGHGTEDEKVPIEMGREARTCLDLLGADVQMVEYEGLGHWYSEEMLGDMFDFLREKLCISQ
;
A
#
# COMPACT_ATOMS: atom_id res chain seq x y z
N MET A 1 39.36 55.92 -65.40
CA MET A 1 39.32 57.25 -64.82
C MET A 1 38.39 57.09 -63.58
N ALA A 2 38.92 56.86 -62.53
CA ALA A 2 39.13 57.64 -61.31
C ALA A 2 37.91 58.50 -60.90
N SER A 3 37.32 58.24 -59.74
CA SER A 3 37.25 59.22 -58.70
C SER A 3 36.63 58.60 -57.45
N GLN A 4 37.30 58.86 -56.37
CA GLN A 4 37.05 58.61 -54.96
C GLN A 4 35.94 59.49 -54.39
N GLY A 5 35.42 59.16 -53.25
CA GLY A 5 34.59 60.06 -52.40
C GLY A 5 34.05 59.30 -51.19
N GLU A 6 34.70 59.42 -50.16
CA GLU A 6 34.71 59.46 -48.73
C GLU A 6 33.35 59.40 -47.94
N HIS A 7 33.38 58.56 -46.96
CA HIS A 7 32.94 58.58 -45.56
C HIS A 7 31.77 59.45 -45.07
N ALA A 8 30.83 58.76 -44.42
CA ALA A 8 30.26 59.23 -43.17
C ALA A 8 29.83 58.07 -42.29
N LEU A 9 30.42 57.98 -41.10
CA LEU A 9 30.11 57.03 -39.98
C LEU A 9 28.78 57.47 -39.33
N LEU A 10 27.83 56.53 -39.27
CA LEU A 10 26.69 56.65 -38.38
C LEU A 10 26.65 55.40 -37.46
N GLY A 11 26.87 55.65 -36.16
CA GLY A 11 26.89 54.64 -35.14
C GLY A 11 25.51 54.05 -34.95
N HIS A 12 25.41 52.72 -35.11
CA HIS A 12 24.26 51.94 -34.67
C HIS A 12 24.51 51.41 -33.28
N SER A 13 23.76 51.98 -32.33
CA SER A 13 23.60 51.45 -30.97
C SER A 13 22.81 50.14 -31.05
N THR A 14 23.49 49.03 -30.87
CA THR A 14 22.88 47.71 -30.71
C THR A 14 22.38 47.56 -29.30
N VAL A 15 21.06 47.64 -29.12
CA VAL A 15 20.37 47.20 -27.90
C VAL A 15 20.39 45.68 -27.89
N GLN A 16 21.11 45.11 -26.94
CA GLN A 16 21.09 43.65 -26.67
C GLN A 16 19.72 43.28 -26.05
N PRO A 17 19.09 42.14 -26.50
CA PRO A 17 17.92 41.60 -25.79
C PRO A 17 18.35 41.00 -24.48
N SER A 18 17.68 41.40 -23.39
CA SER A 18 17.81 40.79 -22.06
C SER A 18 17.53 39.28 -22.14
N GLU A 19 18.50 38.49 -21.78
CA GLU A 19 18.36 37.07 -21.57
C GLU A 19 17.32 36.85 -20.44
N ARG A 20 16.14 36.36 -20.80
CA ARG A 20 15.23 35.76 -19.83
C ARG A 20 15.85 34.46 -19.34
N GLY A 21 16.16 34.42 -18.05
CA GLY A 21 16.67 33.24 -17.37
C GLY A 21 15.80 32.04 -17.66
N LYS A 22 16.40 31.04 -18.28
CA LYS A 22 15.87 29.69 -18.32
C LYS A 22 16.10 29.12 -16.92
N ASP A 23 15.06 29.01 -16.13
CA ASP A 23 15.06 28.17 -14.95
C ASP A 23 15.30 26.72 -15.42
N SER A 24 16.54 26.32 -15.35
CA SER A 24 16.92 24.91 -15.54
C SER A 24 16.49 24.16 -14.28
N PRO A 25 15.79 23.02 -14.40
CA PRO A 25 15.46 22.21 -13.24
C PRO A 25 16.74 21.82 -12.52
N VAL A 26 16.77 22.05 -11.20
CA VAL A 26 17.88 21.68 -10.34
C VAL A 26 18.10 20.17 -10.48
N PRO A 27 19.29 19.69 -10.90
CA PRO A 27 19.52 18.27 -11.08
C PRO A 27 19.41 17.57 -9.74
N TYR A 28 18.55 16.54 -9.66
CA TYR A 28 18.49 15.57 -8.58
C TYR A 28 19.89 15.02 -8.32
N SER A 29 20.48 15.38 -7.21
CA SER A 29 21.77 14.84 -6.76
C SER A 29 21.51 13.86 -5.62
N PRO A 30 21.61 12.55 -5.85
CA PRO A 30 21.51 11.57 -4.78
C PRO A 30 22.74 11.73 -3.87
N ARG A 31 22.55 12.29 -2.70
CA ARG A 31 23.55 12.27 -1.65
C ARG A 31 23.61 10.84 -1.11
N ALA A 32 24.36 9.98 -1.80
CA ALA A 32 24.57 8.61 -1.43
C ALA A 32 25.33 8.54 -0.09
N SER A 33 24.60 8.40 1.00
CA SER A 33 25.19 7.80 2.20
C SER A 33 25.39 6.31 1.87
N ARG A 34 26.62 5.86 1.79
CA ARG A 34 26.99 4.45 1.69
C ARG A 34 26.70 3.75 3.04
N ALA A 35 25.46 3.73 3.47
CA ALA A 35 25.02 2.84 4.54
C ALA A 35 25.23 1.42 4.04
N LYS A 36 26.02 0.61 4.75
CA LYS A 36 26.23 -0.79 4.45
C LYS A 36 24.86 -1.46 4.49
N ASN A 37 24.35 -1.93 3.34
CA ASN A 37 23.10 -2.67 3.23
C ASN A 37 23.19 -4.00 3.99
N THR A 38 23.08 -3.92 5.31
CA THR A 38 23.04 -5.10 6.18
C THR A 38 21.76 -5.87 5.92
N PRO A 39 21.83 -7.18 5.58
CA PRO A 39 20.63 -7.97 5.39
C PRO A 39 19.68 -7.84 6.59
N GLY A 40 18.40 -7.65 6.29
CA GLY A 40 17.37 -7.48 7.30
C GLY A 40 17.21 -6.06 7.85
N GLN A 41 18.07 -5.10 7.56
CA GLN A 41 17.89 -3.69 7.91
C GLN A 41 17.28 -2.92 6.75
N PHE A 42 16.42 -1.95 7.05
CA PHE A 42 15.93 -1.00 6.05
C PHE A 42 17.02 0.05 5.79
N PRO A 43 17.36 0.31 4.52
CA PRO A 43 18.23 1.42 4.16
C PRO A 43 17.58 2.76 4.52
N ASP A 44 18.41 3.81 4.62
CA ASP A 44 17.90 5.17 4.76
C ASP A 44 17.02 5.53 3.57
N PRO A 45 15.89 6.23 3.77
CA PRO A 45 15.01 6.64 2.69
C PRO A 45 15.68 7.71 1.81
N ILE A 46 15.28 7.77 0.53
CA ILE A 46 15.58 8.90 -0.33
C ILE A 46 14.52 9.95 -0.11
N ILE A 47 14.94 11.14 0.28
CA ILE A 47 14.06 12.29 0.50
C ILE A 47 14.23 13.28 -0.64
N VAL A 48 13.13 13.62 -1.30
CA VAL A 48 13.04 14.69 -2.29
C VAL A 48 12.31 15.85 -1.63
N SER A 49 13.02 16.96 -1.49
CA SER A 49 12.46 18.16 -0.87
C SER A 49 11.34 18.75 -1.73
N PRO A 50 10.31 19.34 -1.12
CA PRO A 50 9.27 20.05 -1.85
C PRO A 50 9.86 21.27 -2.59
N HIS A 51 9.21 21.70 -3.67
CA HIS A 51 9.59 22.90 -4.42
C HIS A 51 9.19 24.19 -3.72
N GLN A 52 8.20 24.10 -2.82
CA GLN A 52 7.69 25.22 -2.01
C GLN A 52 7.72 24.86 -0.52
N GLU A 53 7.05 25.65 0.32
CA GLU A 53 6.91 25.36 1.75
C GLU A 53 6.36 23.92 1.95
N HIS A 54 6.98 23.16 2.85
CA HIS A 54 6.56 21.79 3.16
C HIS A 54 5.21 21.80 3.87
N LYS A 55 4.20 21.21 3.22
CA LYS A 55 2.83 21.10 3.75
C LYS A 55 2.27 19.68 3.65
N GLN A 56 2.81 18.85 2.73
CA GLN A 56 2.36 17.48 2.53
C GLN A 56 3.56 16.53 2.53
N THR A 57 3.34 15.28 2.91
CA THR A 57 4.34 14.23 2.78
C THR A 57 3.77 13.01 2.08
N PHE A 58 4.48 12.52 1.06
CA PHE A 58 4.16 11.27 0.35
C PHE A 58 5.20 10.22 0.69
N ILE A 59 4.77 9.13 1.31
CA ILE A 59 5.58 7.97 1.69
C ILE A 59 5.41 6.91 0.60
N ILE A 60 6.47 6.61 -0.15
CA ILE A 60 6.41 5.89 -1.42
C ILE A 60 7.21 4.58 -1.35
N LEU A 61 6.54 3.45 -1.60
CA LEU A 61 7.08 2.10 -1.53
C LEU A 61 7.20 1.48 -2.92
N HIS A 62 8.40 1.00 -3.27
CA HIS A 62 8.67 0.32 -4.54
C HIS A 62 8.19 -1.14 -4.57
N GLY A 63 8.11 -1.73 -5.76
CA GLY A 63 7.84 -3.15 -5.96
C GLY A 63 9.05 -4.04 -5.61
N ARG A 64 8.80 -5.37 -5.42
CA ARG A 64 9.84 -6.34 -5.10
C ARG A 64 11.00 -6.31 -6.10
N GLY A 65 12.23 -6.40 -5.59
CA GLY A 65 13.47 -6.41 -6.39
C GLY A 65 13.95 -5.05 -6.84
N SER A 66 13.18 -3.97 -6.56
CA SER A 66 13.58 -2.60 -6.80
C SER A 66 14.25 -1.98 -5.57
N THR A 67 14.54 -0.69 -5.63
CA THR A 67 15.02 0.16 -4.53
C THR A 67 14.52 1.58 -4.76
N ALA A 68 14.62 2.46 -3.78
CA ALA A 68 14.29 3.87 -3.93
C ALA A 68 15.09 4.53 -5.06
N GLU A 69 16.39 4.20 -5.21
CA GLU A 69 17.26 4.74 -6.25
C GLU A 69 16.81 4.37 -7.67
N LYS A 70 16.17 3.21 -7.83
CA LYS A 70 15.67 2.74 -9.13
C LYS A 70 14.24 3.21 -9.40
N PHE A 71 13.43 3.36 -8.35
CA PHE A 71 12.02 3.67 -8.48
C PHE A 71 11.73 5.17 -8.55
N ALA A 72 12.47 5.99 -7.78
CA ALA A 72 12.23 7.43 -7.75
C ALA A 72 12.44 8.13 -9.11
N PRO A 73 13.55 7.92 -9.87
CA PRO A 73 13.77 8.67 -11.09
C PRO A 73 12.66 8.50 -12.16
N PRO A 74 12.19 7.30 -12.52
CA PRO A 74 11.11 7.18 -13.49
C PRO A 74 9.79 7.78 -12.99
N LEU A 75 9.45 7.64 -11.68
CA LEU A 75 8.23 8.23 -11.12
C LEU A 75 8.28 9.76 -11.08
N LEU A 76 9.44 10.35 -10.88
CA LEU A 76 9.64 11.81 -10.88
C LEU A 76 9.69 12.41 -12.28
N SER A 77 10.02 11.62 -13.31
CA SER A 77 10.20 12.10 -14.70
C SER A 77 8.98 11.91 -15.58
N ILE A 78 8.08 10.99 -15.25
CA ILE A 78 6.85 10.77 -16.02
C ILE A 78 5.90 11.95 -15.84
N THR A 79 5.20 12.30 -16.91
CA THR A 79 4.17 13.34 -16.89
C THR A 79 2.79 12.72 -17.06
N THR A 80 1.79 13.36 -16.48
CA THR A 80 0.38 13.06 -16.77
C THR A 80 0.02 13.52 -18.19
N PRO A 81 -1.15 13.16 -18.73
CA PRO A 81 -1.64 13.70 -20.01
C PRO A 81 -1.76 15.23 -20.00
N SER A 82 -1.93 15.85 -18.83
CA SER A 82 -1.92 17.32 -18.67
C SER A 82 -0.51 17.94 -18.67
N GLY A 83 0.55 17.10 -18.72
CA GLY A 83 1.95 17.55 -18.73
C GLY A 83 2.54 17.81 -17.33
N GLU A 84 1.88 17.42 -16.27
CA GLU A 84 2.33 17.62 -14.89
C GLU A 84 3.18 16.42 -14.43
N THR A 85 4.25 16.70 -13.72
CA THR A 85 5.00 15.71 -12.94
C THR A 85 4.49 15.66 -11.51
N LEU A 86 4.86 14.63 -10.74
CA LEU A 86 4.51 14.55 -9.32
C LEU A 86 4.91 15.82 -8.53
N GLN A 87 6.08 16.38 -8.81
CA GLN A 87 6.57 17.57 -8.10
C GLN A 87 5.88 18.87 -8.56
N THR A 88 5.42 18.95 -9.80
CA THR A 88 4.67 20.14 -10.28
C THR A 88 3.21 20.09 -9.85
N ALA A 89 2.61 18.91 -9.78
CA ALA A 89 1.25 18.70 -9.27
C ALA A 89 1.14 18.96 -7.76
N PHE A 90 2.19 18.58 -7.00
CA PHE A 90 2.24 18.74 -5.54
C PHE A 90 3.52 19.46 -5.09
N PRO A 91 3.64 20.77 -5.36
CA PRO A 91 4.87 21.52 -5.11
C PRO A 91 5.23 21.66 -3.62
N HIS A 92 4.26 21.45 -2.74
CA HIS A 92 4.43 21.47 -1.28
C HIS A 92 4.74 20.08 -0.68
N ALA A 93 4.79 19.02 -1.51
CA ALA A 93 4.97 17.66 -1.03
C ALA A 93 6.46 17.30 -0.87
N LYS A 94 6.83 16.89 0.34
CA LYS A 94 8.04 16.11 0.61
C LYS A 94 7.82 14.67 0.17
N LEU A 95 8.68 14.12 -0.67
CA LEU A 95 8.55 12.75 -1.15
C LEU A 95 9.60 11.88 -0.48
N ILE A 96 9.14 10.82 0.21
CA ILE A 96 9.97 9.89 0.96
C ILE A 96 9.92 8.54 0.28
N PHE A 97 10.95 8.21 -0.51
CA PHE A 97 11.07 6.92 -1.16
C PHE A 97 11.75 5.93 -0.22
N LEU A 98 10.99 4.95 0.26
CA LEU A 98 11.49 3.91 1.13
C LEU A 98 12.16 2.79 0.31
N THR A 99 13.18 2.15 0.90
CA THR A 99 13.80 0.95 0.32
C THR A 99 13.57 -0.24 1.24
N ALA A 100 13.01 -1.31 0.68
CA ALA A 100 12.81 -2.57 1.39
C ALA A 100 14.14 -3.18 1.84
N SER A 101 14.14 -3.86 2.99
CA SER A 101 15.33 -4.57 3.46
C SER A 101 15.70 -5.72 2.52
N ARG A 102 17.00 -6.07 2.47
CA ARG A 102 17.47 -7.23 1.70
C ARG A 102 17.25 -8.50 2.51
N ASN A 103 16.45 -9.40 1.94
CA ASN A 103 16.13 -10.68 2.55
C ASN A 103 16.25 -11.81 1.51
N ARG A 104 16.31 -13.06 1.98
CA ARG A 104 16.31 -14.21 1.09
C ARG A 104 14.91 -14.42 0.52
N ALA A 105 14.78 -14.32 -0.80
CA ALA A 105 13.51 -14.51 -1.51
C ALA A 105 13.34 -15.98 -1.89
N THR A 106 12.30 -16.62 -1.36
CA THR A 106 12.00 -18.04 -1.62
C THR A 106 11.75 -18.28 -3.10
N ILE A 107 10.99 -17.44 -3.76
CA ILE A 107 10.71 -17.51 -5.20
C ILE A 107 11.98 -17.42 -6.07
N TYR A 108 13.03 -16.77 -5.59
CA TYR A 108 14.32 -16.64 -6.28
C TYR A 108 15.39 -17.57 -5.69
N LYS A 109 15.02 -18.78 -5.32
CA LYS A 109 15.93 -19.81 -4.78
C LYS A 109 16.78 -19.27 -3.63
N ARG A 110 16.18 -18.47 -2.73
CA ARG A 110 16.79 -17.82 -1.56
C ARG A 110 17.90 -16.81 -1.89
N SER A 111 17.87 -16.23 -3.09
CA SER A 111 18.73 -15.09 -3.45
C SER A 111 18.39 -13.87 -2.58
N LEU A 112 19.40 -13.06 -2.23
CA LEU A 112 19.21 -11.82 -1.52
C LEU A 112 18.55 -10.77 -2.42
N THR A 113 17.34 -10.36 -2.06
CA THR A 113 16.50 -9.46 -2.84
C THR A 113 15.96 -8.37 -1.92
N HIS A 114 15.83 -7.16 -2.42
CA HIS A 114 15.05 -6.12 -1.75
C HIS A 114 13.58 -6.47 -1.85
N GLN A 115 12.96 -6.84 -0.72
CA GLN A 115 11.55 -7.21 -0.65
C GLN A 115 10.99 -6.82 0.72
N TRP A 116 9.72 -6.43 0.73
CA TRP A 116 9.01 -6.05 1.94
C TRP A 116 8.69 -7.27 2.79
N PHE A 117 8.33 -8.36 2.13
CA PHE A 117 8.09 -9.67 2.75
C PHE A 117 8.42 -10.79 1.77
N ASP A 118 8.66 -11.99 2.28
CA ASP A 118 8.84 -13.17 1.44
C ASP A 118 7.49 -13.79 1.08
N HIS A 119 7.36 -14.40 -0.09
CA HIS A 119 6.18 -15.15 -0.49
C HIS A 119 6.54 -16.31 -1.43
N TRP A 120 5.63 -17.25 -1.56
CA TRP A 120 5.86 -18.45 -2.34
C TRP A 120 5.75 -18.17 -3.85
N HIS A 121 4.52 -17.95 -4.35
CA HIS A 121 4.27 -17.75 -5.78
C HIS A 121 2.97 -16.97 -6.00
N MET A 122 2.93 -16.09 -6.99
CA MET A 122 1.73 -15.29 -7.26
C MET A 122 0.58 -16.12 -7.85
N GLU A 123 0.87 -17.20 -8.58
CA GLU A 123 -0.16 -18.12 -9.10
C GLU A 123 -0.79 -19.02 -8.02
N ALA A 124 -0.26 -19.00 -6.82
CA ALA A 124 -0.78 -19.76 -5.69
C ALA A 124 -0.67 -18.93 -4.40
N PRO A 125 -1.37 -17.77 -4.31
CA PRO A 125 -1.22 -16.80 -3.24
C PRO A 125 -1.63 -17.35 -1.86
N SER A 126 -2.52 -18.32 -1.81
CA SER A 126 -2.95 -19.00 -0.58
C SER A 126 -1.95 -20.04 -0.06
N LYS A 127 -0.94 -20.43 -0.86
CA LYS A 127 0.05 -21.42 -0.43
C LYS A 127 1.19 -20.75 0.33
N ARG A 128 1.59 -21.37 1.47
CA ARG A 128 2.74 -20.97 2.28
C ARG A 128 2.70 -19.51 2.73
N GLN A 129 1.53 -19.04 3.10
CA GLN A 129 1.32 -17.67 3.57
C GLN A 129 2.14 -17.36 4.85
N GLU A 130 2.53 -18.38 5.61
CA GLU A 130 3.42 -18.25 6.76
C GLU A 130 4.75 -17.54 6.43
N LEU A 131 5.21 -17.62 5.17
CA LEU A 131 6.43 -16.94 4.72
C LEU A 131 6.30 -15.40 4.77
N MET A 132 5.09 -14.87 4.64
CA MET A 132 4.83 -13.43 4.60
C MET A 132 4.89 -12.78 5.99
N ARG A 133 4.48 -13.51 7.04
CA ARG A 133 4.18 -12.99 8.39
C ARG A 133 5.28 -12.10 8.95
N ALA A 134 6.49 -12.64 9.12
CA ALA A 134 7.61 -11.90 9.73
C ALA A 134 8.02 -10.66 8.91
N GLY A 135 7.98 -10.78 7.57
CA GLY A 135 8.28 -9.67 6.67
C GLY A 135 7.22 -8.57 6.73
N LEU A 136 5.94 -8.93 6.70
CA LEU A 136 4.81 -8.00 6.81
C LEU A 136 4.84 -7.26 8.14
N ARG A 137 4.98 -7.97 9.27
CA ARG A 137 5.12 -7.34 10.59
C ARG A 137 6.21 -6.28 10.61
N LYS A 138 7.41 -6.66 10.13
CA LYS A 138 8.57 -5.77 10.13
C LYS A 138 8.37 -4.56 9.22
N SER A 139 7.82 -4.77 8.04
CA SER A 139 7.62 -3.71 7.05
C SER A 139 6.48 -2.78 7.43
N ALA A 140 5.35 -3.30 7.93
CA ALA A 140 4.26 -2.49 8.45
C ALA A 140 4.72 -1.63 9.64
N GLY A 141 5.43 -2.23 10.61
CA GLY A 141 5.97 -1.47 11.74
C GLY A 141 6.97 -0.38 11.32
N TYR A 142 7.79 -0.63 10.29
CA TYR A 142 8.67 0.40 9.71
C TYR A 142 7.87 1.55 9.07
N VAL A 143 6.84 1.23 8.27
CA VAL A 143 5.96 2.22 7.64
C VAL A 143 5.21 3.02 8.70
N HIS A 144 4.69 2.37 9.76
CA HIS A 144 4.02 3.05 10.87
C HIS A 144 4.92 4.09 11.55
N GLY A 145 6.18 3.74 11.84
CA GLY A 145 7.13 4.71 12.44
C GLY A 145 7.50 5.87 11.51
N ILE A 146 7.34 5.74 10.17
CA ILE A 146 7.47 6.85 9.24
C ILE A 146 6.18 7.69 9.25
N LEU A 147 5.00 7.04 9.18
CA LEU A 147 3.70 7.71 9.25
C LEU A 147 3.59 8.59 10.51
N GLU A 148 3.91 8.04 11.69
CA GLU A 148 3.87 8.78 12.95
C GLU A 148 4.68 10.07 12.89
N ARG A 149 5.92 9.99 12.41
CA ARG A 149 6.80 11.18 12.33
C ARG A 149 6.32 12.22 11.33
N GLU A 150 5.83 11.78 10.18
CA GLU A 150 5.38 12.69 9.15
C GLU A 150 4.03 13.33 9.51
N ILE A 151 3.16 12.60 10.21
CA ILE A 151 1.91 13.13 10.78
C ILE A 151 2.22 14.18 11.85
N GLU A 152 3.21 13.95 12.71
CA GLU A 152 3.65 14.94 13.68
C GLU A 152 4.21 16.22 13.03
N GLU A 153 4.81 16.09 11.82
CA GLU A 153 5.42 17.22 11.10
C GLU A 153 4.41 18.07 10.33
N VAL A 154 3.44 17.45 9.62
CA VAL A 154 2.54 18.17 8.71
C VAL A 154 1.04 18.01 9.00
N GLY A 155 0.65 17.21 9.98
CA GLY A 155 -0.75 16.87 10.29
C GLY A 155 -1.25 15.65 9.53
N GLU A 156 -2.27 14.98 10.09
CA GLU A 156 -2.86 13.75 9.58
C GLU A 156 -3.38 13.91 8.15
N GLU A 157 -4.09 15.01 7.90
CA GLU A 157 -4.75 15.34 6.63
C GLU A 157 -3.78 15.62 5.47
N ASN A 158 -2.47 15.61 5.73
CA ASN A 158 -1.43 15.97 4.76
C ASN A 158 -0.45 14.84 4.46
N VAL A 159 -0.70 13.62 4.96
CA VAL A 159 0.19 12.48 4.73
C VAL A 159 -0.46 11.46 3.80
N VAL A 160 0.24 11.06 2.76
CA VAL A 160 -0.19 10.04 1.78
C VAL A 160 0.75 8.84 1.84
N LEU A 161 0.17 7.64 1.88
CA LEU A 161 0.88 6.37 1.74
C LEU A 161 0.69 5.83 0.33
N TRP A 162 1.78 5.50 -0.37
CA TRP A 162 1.76 5.13 -1.78
C TRP A 162 2.62 3.89 -2.06
N GLY A 163 2.10 2.90 -2.74
CA GLY A 163 2.85 1.70 -3.07
C GLY A 163 2.62 1.14 -4.47
N LEU A 164 3.68 0.53 -5.04
CA LEU A 164 3.62 -0.24 -6.28
C LEU A 164 3.80 -1.73 -5.99
N SER A 165 2.94 -2.60 -6.54
CA SER A 165 3.11 -4.06 -6.49
C SER A 165 3.22 -4.57 -5.04
N GLN A 166 4.32 -5.20 -4.64
CA GLN A 166 4.57 -5.59 -3.26
C GLN A 166 4.61 -4.39 -2.29
N GLY A 167 4.98 -3.19 -2.78
CA GLY A 167 4.86 -1.96 -2.02
C GLY A 167 3.40 -1.59 -1.75
N CYS A 168 2.50 -1.78 -2.73
CA CYS A 168 1.06 -1.62 -2.54
C CYS A 168 0.53 -2.61 -1.50
N ALA A 169 0.86 -3.90 -1.64
CA ALA A 169 0.48 -4.92 -0.66
C ALA A 169 0.92 -4.57 0.76
N THR A 170 2.14 -4.04 0.92
CA THR A 170 2.66 -3.58 2.21
C THR A 170 1.92 -2.35 2.72
N SER A 171 1.58 -1.40 1.84
CA SER A 171 0.81 -0.20 2.20
C SER A 171 -0.59 -0.54 2.68
N LEU A 172 -1.27 -1.50 2.02
CA LEU A 172 -2.59 -1.97 2.45
C LEU A 172 -2.53 -2.67 3.81
N ILE A 173 -1.53 -3.53 4.07
CA ILE A 173 -1.33 -4.13 5.38
C ILE A 173 -1.00 -3.07 6.44
N ALA A 174 -0.14 -2.10 6.12
CA ALA A 174 0.16 -1.00 7.03
C ALA A 174 -1.09 -0.18 7.35
N LEU A 175 -1.95 0.10 6.37
CA LEU A 175 -3.23 0.78 6.56
C LEU A 175 -4.16 -0.01 7.49
N LEU A 176 -4.41 -1.30 7.20
CA LEU A 176 -5.33 -2.15 7.97
C LEU A 176 -4.87 -2.40 9.40
N THR A 177 -3.57 -2.26 9.66
CA THR A 177 -2.97 -2.47 10.98
C THR A 177 -2.55 -1.17 11.69
N TRP A 178 -2.86 -0.02 11.09
CA TRP A 178 -2.58 1.29 11.66
C TRP A 178 -3.42 1.57 12.92
N ASN A 179 -2.78 2.16 13.93
CA ASN A 179 -3.40 2.48 15.24
C ASN A 179 -3.42 3.99 15.56
N GLY A 180 -2.87 4.82 14.66
CA GLY A 180 -2.93 6.28 14.81
C GLY A 180 -4.26 6.86 14.33
N GLY A 181 -4.33 8.18 14.16
CA GLY A 181 -5.46 8.85 13.54
C GLY A 181 -5.55 8.59 12.02
N PRO A 182 -6.67 8.95 11.35
CA PRO A 182 -6.79 8.81 9.91
C PRO A 182 -5.80 9.75 9.21
N PHE A 183 -5.22 9.31 8.09
CA PHE A 183 -4.34 10.14 7.27
C PHE A 183 -4.97 10.40 5.89
N ALA A 184 -4.40 11.34 5.11
CA ALA A 184 -5.04 11.90 3.91
C ALA A 184 -5.53 10.85 2.92
N ALA A 185 -4.69 9.89 2.53
CA ALA A 185 -5.05 8.85 1.56
C ALA A 185 -4.03 7.71 1.49
N THR A 186 -4.46 6.57 0.94
CA THR A 186 -3.59 5.50 0.48
C THR A 186 -3.73 5.31 -1.01
N VAL A 187 -2.61 5.15 -1.73
CA VAL A 187 -2.57 4.90 -3.17
C VAL A 187 -1.87 3.59 -3.47
N GLY A 188 -2.54 2.70 -4.20
CA GLY A 188 -2.02 1.41 -4.63
C GLY A 188 -1.93 1.30 -6.15
N MET A 189 -0.79 0.81 -6.67
CA MET A 189 -0.62 0.52 -8.09
C MET A 189 -0.26 -0.94 -8.29
N CYS A 190 -0.98 -1.65 -9.19
CA CYS A 190 -0.69 -3.02 -9.60
C CYS A 190 -0.45 -3.96 -8.40
N GLY A 191 -1.26 -3.85 -7.37
CA GLY A 191 -1.07 -4.53 -6.09
C GLY A 191 -2.10 -5.59 -5.78
N TYR A 192 -1.99 -6.14 -4.60
CA TYR A 192 -2.87 -7.18 -4.05
C TYR A 192 -2.93 -7.07 -2.53
N LEU A 193 -3.87 -7.74 -1.90
CA LEU A 193 -3.98 -7.81 -0.44
C LEU A 193 -3.49 -9.19 0.06
N PRO A 194 -2.41 -9.25 0.85
CA PRO A 194 -2.04 -10.47 1.56
C PRO A 194 -3.18 -10.99 2.45
N PHE A 195 -3.36 -12.31 2.50
CA PHE A 195 -4.44 -12.98 3.25
C PHE A 195 -5.87 -12.65 2.82
N ALA A 196 -6.08 -12.08 1.61
CA ALA A 196 -7.40 -11.68 1.12
C ALA A 196 -8.45 -12.79 1.24
N ASN A 197 -8.11 -14.03 0.87
CA ASN A 197 -8.99 -15.18 0.98
C ASN A 197 -9.49 -15.42 2.41
N HIS A 198 -8.62 -15.35 3.42
CA HIS A 198 -9.02 -15.55 4.81
C HIS A 198 -9.87 -14.38 5.34
N ILE A 199 -9.53 -13.15 4.94
CA ILE A 199 -10.31 -11.97 5.29
C ILE A 199 -11.73 -12.10 4.72
N GLU A 200 -11.84 -12.48 3.45
CA GLU A 200 -13.10 -12.66 2.76
C GLU A 200 -13.95 -13.78 3.39
N ASP A 201 -13.33 -14.93 3.69
CA ASP A 201 -13.99 -16.06 4.37
C ASP A 201 -14.55 -15.64 5.74
N ILE A 202 -13.79 -14.92 6.54
CA ILE A 202 -14.25 -14.44 7.85
C ILE A 202 -15.42 -13.47 7.69
N VAL A 203 -15.28 -12.45 6.82
CA VAL A 203 -16.31 -11.41 6.65
C VAL A 203 -17.61 -11.97 6.04
N LYS A 204 -17.52 -12.98 5.20
CA LYS A 204 -18.69 -13.68 4.65
C LYS A 204 -19.32 -14.65 5.64
N GLY A 205 -18.75 -14.82 6.82
CA GLY A 205 -19.28 -15.64 7.90
C GLY A 205 -18.90 -17.11 7.81
N GLY A 206 -17.75 -17.44 7.19
CA GLY A 206 -17.25 -18.76 6.94
C GLY A 206 -18.38 -19.72 6.54
N SER A 207 -18.34 -20.40 5.44
CA SER A 207 -19.30 -21.51 5.25
C SER A 207 -19.14 -22.40 6.48
N GLU A 208 -20.20 -22.47 7.29
CA GLU A 208 -20.32 -23.54 8.28
C GLU A 208 -19.97 -24.79 7.48
N GLY A 209 -18.80 -25.37 7.78
CA GLY A 209 -18.43 -26.62 7.15
C GLY A 209 -19.58 -27.56 7.39
N ASP A 210 -20.20 -28.05 6.32
CA ASP A 210 -20.97 -29.27 6.37
C ASP A 210 -20.05 -30.29 7.02
N GLY A 211 -20.17 -30.39 8.32
CA GLY A 211 -19.70 -31.52 9.08
C GLY A 211 -20.52 -32.70 8.63
N ASP A 212 -20.12 -33.32 7.54
CA ASP A 212 -20.41 -34.73 7.30
C ASP A 212 -19.76 -35.50 8.46
N ASP A 213 -20.48 -35.54 9.56
CA ASP A 213 -20.31 -36.56 10.59
C ASP A 213 -20.58 -37.92 9.95
N VAL A 214 -19.58 -38.44 9.25
CA VAL A 214 -19.49 -39.87 8.96
C VAL A 214 -19.07 -40.57 10.26
N PHE A 215 -19.99 -40.59 11.25
CA PHE A 215 -19.94 -41.62 12.25
C PHE A 215 -20.41 -42.92 11.60
N GLY A 216 -19.42 -43.74 11.26
CA GLY A 216 -19.66 -45.14 10.94
C GLY A 216 -20.43 -45.81 12.04
N GLU A 217 -21.56 -46.38 11.70
CA GLU A 217 -22.27 -47.39 12.49
C GLU A 217 -21.34 -48.58 12.71
N ASP A 218 -20.75 -48.68 13.89
CA ASP A 218 -20.27 -49.96 14.42
C ASP A 218 -21.32 -50.50 15.38
N GLU A 219 -22.12 -51.44 14.87
CA GLU A 219 -22.91 -52.38 15.69
C GLU A 219 -22.01 -53.14 16.62
N ARG A 220 -22.20 -52.99 17.94
CA ARG A 220 -21.92 -54.06 18.92
C ARG A 220 -22.81 -53.96 20.15
N ASP A 221 -23.67 -54.95 20.23
CA ASP A 221 -24.32 -55.69 21.32
C ASP A 221 -24.17 -55.18 22.76
N ASN A 222 -25.37 -55.16 23.36
CA ASN A 222 -25.80 -55.59 24.71
C ASN A 222 -24.79 -55.58 25.84
N ASP A 223 -25.12 -54.87 26.92
CA ASP A 223 -25.42 -55.56 28.19
C ASP A 223 -26.12 -54.67 29.18
N ASP A 224 -27.08 -55.27 29.83
CA ASP A 224 -27.93 -54.78 30.92
C ASP A 224 -27.18 -54.14 32.08
N ASN A 225 -27.65 -53.03 32.57
CA ASN A 225 -27.66 -52.79 34.01
C ASN A 225 -28.76 -51.79 34.44
N PRO A 226 -29.74 -52.21 35.26
CA PRO A 226 -30.79 -51.35 35.76
C PRO A 226 -30.44 -50.84 37.14
N PHE A 227 -30.22 -49.55 37.31
CA PHE A 227 -30.39 -48.92 38.61
C PHE A 227 -31.02 -47.55 38.47
N CYS A 228 -32.32 -47.52 38.70
CA CYS A 228 -33.07 -46.35 39.11
C CYS A 228 -32.60 -45.88 40.49
N ASN A 229 -32.37 -44.61 40.71
CA ASN A 229 -33.01 -43.98 41.86
C ASN A 229 -33.13 -42.46 41.70
N SER A 230 -34.27 -42.06 42.10
CA SER A 230 -34.96 -40.80 42.25
C SER A 230 -34.20 -39.67 42.98
N GLY A 231 -34.47 -38.45 42.50
CA GLY A 231 -34.75 -37.32 43.41
C GLY A 231 -33.65 -36.28 43.48
N ASP A 232 -33.84 -35.13 42.89
CA ASP A 232 -34.18 -33.88 43.53
C ASP A 232 -34.21 -32.73 42.51
N GLU A 233 -35.33 -32.06 42.54
CA GLU A 233 -35.52 -30.76 41.89
C GLU A 233 -34.63 -29.73 42.59
N ASN A 234 -33.77 -29.03 41.84
CA ASN A 234 -33.42 -27.67 42.20
C ASN A 234 -33.09 -26.87 40.96
N ASP A 235 -33.94 -25.94 40.71
CA ASP A 235 -33.90 -24.79 39.86
C ASP A 235 -32.56 -24.07 39.95
N SER A 236 -31.85 -23.98 38.84
CA SER A 236 -30.83 -22.97 38.57
C SER A 236 -30.78 -22.75 37.08
N SER A 237 -31.54 -21.77 36.64
CA SER A 237 -31.46 -21.13 35.34
C SER A 237 -30.06 -20.55 35.13
N ASN A 238 -29.14 -21.36 34.63
CA ASN A 238 -27.94 -20.86 33.98
C ASN A 238 -28.28 -20.60 32.52
N GLY A 239 -28.60 -19.33 32.25
CA GLY A 239 -28.69 -18.80 30.89
C GLY A 239 -27.39 -19.03 30.18
N PHE A 240 -27.36 -20.02 29.31
CA PHE A 240 -26.43 -20.01 28.19
C PHE A 240 -26.81 -18.77 27.37
N GLU A 241 -26.13 -17.64 27.60
CA GLU A 241 -26.06 -16.56 26.64
C GLU A 241 -25.49 -17.17 25.37
N ASN A 242 -26.40 -17.51 24.46
CA ASN A 242 -26.03 -17.71 23.06
C ASN A 242 -25.38 -16.42 22.61
N ASN A 243 -24.04 -16.41 22.61
CA ASN A 243 -23.22 -15.37 22.04
C ASN A 243 -23.52 -15.37 20.53
N ARG A 244 -24.62 -14.75 20.13
CA ARG A 244 -24.93 -14.43 18.74
C ARG A 244 -23.88 -13.41 18.33
N ILE A 245 -22.78 -13.91 17.76
CA ILE A 245 -21.85 -13.08 17.00
C ILE A 245 -22.70 -12.33 15.97
N THR A 246 -22.94 -11.07 16.23
CA THR A 246 -23.73 -10.25 15.32
C THR A 246 -22.90 -10.09 14.05
N LYS A 247 -23.51 -10.20 12.86
CA LYS A 247 -22.84 -9.98 11.55
C LYS A 247 -22.08 -8.64 11.48
N GLN A 248 -22.40 -7.71 12.38
CA GLN A 248 -21.73 -6.41 12.48
C GLN A 248 -20.29 -6.48 12.98
N ASP A 249 -19.88 -7.59 13.59
CA ASP A 249 -18.54 -7.74 14.17
C ASP A 249 -17.53 -8.48 13.28
N LEU A 250 -17.96 -9.05 12.15
CA LEU A 250 -17.11 -9.84 11.25
C LEU A 250 -15.92 -9.06 10.66
N PRO A 251 -16.07 -7.80 10.21
CA PRO A 251 -14.94 -6.99 9.78
C PRO A 251 -13.88 -6.80 10.87
N THR A 252 -14.29 -6.59 12.13
CA THR A 252 -13.37 -6.48 13.26
C THR A 252 -12.64 -7.80 13.51
N GLN A 253 -13.33 -8.93 13.41
CA GLN A 253 -12.70 -10.26 13.52
C GLN A 253 -11.67 -10.49 12.40
N ALA A 254 -11.97 -10.10 11.17
CA ALA A 254 -11.04 -10.24 10.05
C ALA A 254 -9.78 -9.39 10.22
N VAL A 255 -9.91 -8.15 10.73
CA VAL A 255 -8.75 -7.31 11.04
C VAL A 255 -7.95 -7.86 12.22
N THR A 256 -8.64 -8.37 13.25
CA THR A 256 -7.99 -9.04 14.38
C THR A 256 -7.20 -10.27 13.90
N PHE A 257 -7.82 -11.13 13.10
CA PHE A 257 -7.13 -12.26 12.45
C PHE A 257 -5.86 -11.81 11.71
N LEU A 258 -5.96 -10.76 10.88
CA LEU A 258 -4.80 -10.24 10.14
C LEU A 258 -3.67 -9.81 11.10
N ARG A 259 -4.02 -9.11 12.18
CA ARG A 259 -3.04 -8.65 13.18
C ARG A 259 -2.39 -9.79 13.92
N ASP A 260 -3.16 -10.83 14.28
CA ASP A 260 -2.65 -12.03 14.92
C ASP A 260 -1.71 -12.80 13.98
N GLU A 261 -2.09 -12.94 12.70
CA GLU A 261 -1.25 -13.58 11.69
C GLU A 261 0.13 -12.94 11.54
N ILE A 262 0.23 -11.62 11.66
CA ILE A 262 1.51 -10.90 11.57
C ILE A 262 2.06 -10.47 12.93
N GLU A 263 1.49 -10.95 14.04
CA GLU A 263 1.94 -10.69 15.42
C GLU A 263 2.04 -9.18 15.75
N MET A 264 1.05 -8.37 15.40
CA MET A 264 1.02 -6.93 15.66
C MET A 264 0.18 -6.52 16.88
N GLY A 265 -0.31 -7.50 17.66
CA GLY A 265 -1.05 -7.28 18.92
C GLY A 265 -2.49 -6.76 18.73
N ASP A 266 -3.24 -6.69 19.86
CA ASP A 266 -4.71 -6.68 19.91
C ASP A 266 -5.40 -5.34 19.63
N LYS A 267 -4.69 -4.26 19.36
CA LYS A 267 -5.31 -2.96 19.14
C LYS A 267 -5.84 -2.83 17.71
N ALA A 268 -7.00 -3.36 17.45
CA ALA A 268 -7.69 -3.15 16.18
C ALA A 268 -8.55 -1.87 16.23
N GLY A 269 -7.95 -0.73 15.89
CA GLY A 269 -8.72 0.41 15.42
C GLY A 269 -9.20 0.14 14.00
N MET A 270 -10.43 0.57 13.65
CA MET A 270 -10.92 0.51 12.26
C MET A 270 -10.67 1.84 11.53
N VAL A 271 -9.56 2.50 11.85
CA VAL A 271 -9.18 3.84 11.36
C VAL A 271 -9.07 3.89 9.83
N PHE A 272 -8.71 2.77 9.21
CA PHE A 272 -8.62 2.66 7.76
C PHE A 272 -9.93 2.97 7.02
N ARG A 273 -11.09 2.93 7.72
CA ARG A 273 -12.39 3.30 7.15
C ARG A 273 -12.50 4.79 6.84
N ASP A 274 -11.74 5.58 7.57
CA ASP A 274 -11.68 7.04 7.42
C ASP A 274 -10.51 7.49 6.52
N VAL A 275 -9.76 6.52 5.95
CA VAL A 275 -8.64 6.77 5.03
C VAL A 275 -9.03 6.33 3.63
N PRO A 276 -9.31 7.25 2.71
CA PRO A 276 -9.68 6.90 1.34
C PRO A 276 -8.53 6.19 0.61
N VAL A 277 -8.90 5.19 -0.20
CA VAL A 277 -7.96 4.34 -0.94
C VAL A 277 -8.20 4.46 -2.44
N PHE A 278 -7.17 4.77 -3.20
CA PHE A 278 -7.16 4.63 -4.66
C PHE A 278 -6.35 3.40 -5.06
N MET A 279 -6.89 2.60 -5.97
CA MET A 279 -6.20 1.46 -6.57
C MET A 279 -6.22 1.56 -8.09
N GLY A 280 -5.04 1.60 -8.72
CA GLY A 280 -4.89 1.52 -10.17
C GLY A 280 -4.29 0.19 -10.59
N HIS A 281 -4.85 -0.49 -11.61
CA HIS A 281 -4.36 -1.79 -12.06
C HIS A 281 -4.49 -1.95 -13.57
N GLY A 282 -3.45 -2.50 -14.21
CA GLY A 282 -3.46 -2.83 -15.61
C GLY A 282 -4.17 -4.15 -15.90
N THR A 283 -5.01 -4.20 -16.94
CA THR A 283 -5.75 -5.42 -17.32
C THR A 283 -4.86 -6.53 -17.87
N GLU A 284 -3.67 -6.19 -18.36
CA GLU A 284 -2.69 -7.14 -18.91
C GLU A 284 -1.47 -7.34 -17.99
N ASP A 285 -1.67 -7.18 -16.68
CA ASP A 285 -0.63 -7.40 -15.69
C ASP A 285 -0.33 -8.91 -15.53
N GLU A 286 0.80 -9.35 -16.10
CA GLU A 286 1.24 -10.74 -16.03
C GLU A 286 1.96 -11.10 -14.71
N LYS A 287 2.35 -10.11 -13.89
CA LYS A 287 3.07 -10.34 -12.63
C LYS A 287 2.15 -10.40 -11.43
N VAL A 288 1.15 -9.55 -11.40
CA VAL A 288 0.06 -9.53 -10.43
C VAL A 288 -1.24 -9.48 -11.23
N PRO A 289 -1.86 -10.62 -11.50
CA PRO A 289 -3.11 -10.65 -12.26
C PRO A 289 -4.15 -9.70 -11.69
N ILE A 290 -4.91 -9.02 -12.57
CA ILE A 290 -5.89 -8.00 -12.18
C ILE A 290 -6.93 -8.55 -11.19
N GLU A 291 -7.21 -9.86 -11.26
CA GLU A 291 -8.12 -10.56 -10.34
C GLU A 291 -7.68 -10.39 -8.89
N MET A 292 -6.37 -10.35 -8.62
CA MET A 292 -5.84 -10.12 -7.27
C MET A 292 -6.07 -8.67 -6.80
N GLY A 293 -6.05 -7.71 -7.73
CA GLY A 293 -6.43 -6.32 -7.45
C GLY A 293 -7.93 -6.19 -7.15
N ARG A 294 -8.77 -6.88 -7.92
CA ARG A 294 -10.22 -6.94 -7.71
C ARG A 294 -10.58 -7.63 -6.39
N GLU A 295 -9.88 -8.70 -6.04
CA GLU A 295 -10.01 -9.39 -4.74
C GLU A 295 -9.63 -8.44 -3.59
N ALA A 296 -8.51 -7.73 -3.71
CA ALA A 296 -8.09 -6.75 -2.71
C ALA A 296 -9.14 -5.64 -2.53
N ARG A 297 -9.67 -5.08 -3.62
CA ARG A 297 -10.77 -4.10 -3.58
C ARG A 297 -11.99 -4.67 -2.88
N THR A 298 -12.42 -5.90 -3.25
CA THR A 298 -13.59 -6.55 -2.65
C THR A 298 -13.41 -6.74 -1.13
N CYS A 299 -12.24 -7.19 -0.70
CA CYS A 299 -11.92 -7.32 0.72
C CYS A 299 -11.99 -5.98 1.46
N LEU A 300 -11.42 -4.93 0.88
CA LEU A 300 -11.46 -3.59 1.48
C LEU A 300 -12.90 -3.06 1.58
N ASP A 301 -13.71 -3.24 0.53
CA ASP A 301 -15.15 -2.90 0.56
C ASP A 301 -15.90 -3.66 1.66
N LEU A 302 -15.65 -4.97 1.79
CA LEU A 302 -16.26 -5.82 2.83
C LEU A 302 -15.84 -5.41 4.25
N LEU A 303 -14.64 -4.89 4.42
CA LEU A 303 -14.15 -4.33 5.68
C LEU A 303 -14.71 -2.93 5.97
N GLY A 304 -15.36 -2.30 5.00
CA GLY A 304 -15.97 -0.96 5.09
C GLY A 304 -15.00 0.18 4.80
N ALA A 305 -13.91 -0.06 4.07
CA ALA A 305 -13.02 1.00 3.58
C ALA A 305 -13.65 1.78 2.40
N ASP A 306 -13.32 3.06 2.28
CA ASP A 306 -13.64 3.88 1.11
C ASP A 306 -12.60 3.62 0.01
N VAL A 307 -12.93 2.75 -0.97
CA VAL A 307 -11.98 2.34 -2.01
C VAL A 307 -12.50 2.64 -3.42
N GLN A 308 -11.70 3.37 -4.18
CA GLN A 308 -11.87 3.59 -5.61
C GLN A 308 -10.85 2.75 -6.37
N MET A 309 -11.31 1.89 -7.28
CA MET A 309 -10.43 1.12 -8.18
C MET A 309 -10.68 1.51 -9.63
N VAL A 310 -9.57 1.75 -10.37
CA VAL A 310 -9.58 2.03 -11.80
C VAL A 310 -8.73 0.98 -12.52
N GLU A 311 -9.30 0.40 -13.58
CA GLU A 311 -8.64 -0.60 -14.42
C GLU A 311 -8.20 0.06 -15.72
N TYR A 312 -6.94 -0.18 -16.12
CA TYR A 312 -6.33 0.42 -17.31
C TYR A 312 -6.15 -0.66 -18.38
N GLU A 313 -6.92 -0.55 -19.46
CA GLU A 313 -6.91 -1.53 -20.55
C GLU A 313 -5.53 -1.56 -21.25
N GLY A 314 -5.01 -2.74 -21.53
CA GLY A 314 -3.74 -2.95 -22.22
C GLY A 314 -2.50 -2.60 -21.38
N LEU A 315 -2.66 -2.15 -20.16
CA LEU A 315 -1.54 -1.83 -19.27
C LEU A 315 -1.04 -3.10 -18.57
N GLY A 316 0.29 -3.32 -18.62
CA GLY A 316 0.96 -4.39 -17.89
C GLY A 316 1.32 -3.99 -16.46
N HIS A 317 2.32 -4.67 -15.89
CA HIS A 317 2.75 -4.46 -14.49
C HIS A 317 3.55 -3.17 -14.29
N TRP A 318 2.93 -2.02 -14.54
CA TRP A 318 3.53 -0.69 -14.33
C TRP A 318 2.41 0.36 -14.23
N TYR A 319 2.78 1.59 -14.00
CA TYR A 319 1.87 2.74 -14.06
C TYR A 319 1.96 3.44 -15.42
N SER A 320 0.89 4.09 -15.85
CA SER A 320 0.80 4.91 -17.05
C SER A 320 0.64 6.39 -16.72
N GLU A 321 0.79 7.24 -17.74
CA GLU A 321 0.50 8.68 -17.65
C GLU A 321 -0.95 8.93 -17.23
N GLU A 322 -1.89 8.15 -17.77
CA GLU A 322 -3.32 8.21 -17.46
C GLU A 322 -3.58 7.81 -16.00
N MET A 323 -3.02 6.67 -15.54
CA MET A 323 -3.14 6.25 -14.13
C MET A 323 -2.64 7.33 -13.18
N LEU A 324 -1.51 7.98 -13.51
CA LEU A 324 -0.99 9.07 -12.67
C LEU A 324 -1.89 10.30 -12.70
N GLY A 325 -2.53 10.61 -13.83
CA GLY A 325 -3.51 11.68 -13.92
C GLY A 325 -4.68 11.46 -12.96
N ASP A 326 -5.32 10.30 -13.02
CA ASP A 326 -6.43 9.93 -12.14
C ASP A 326 -6.02 9.93 -10.66
N MET A 327 -4.82 9.44 -10.36
CA MET A 327 -4.26 9.47 -9.00
C MET A 327 -4.02 10.90 -8.50
N PHE A 328 -3.54 11.80 -9.36
CA PHE A 328 -3.33 13.20 -8.98
C PHE A 328 -4.65 13.91 -8.71
N ASP A 329 -5.67 13.64 -9.52
CA ASP A 329 -7.00 14.21 -9.32
C ASP A 329 -7.64 13.70 -8.01
N PHE A 330 -7.55 12.40 -7.75
CA PHE A 330 -7.95 11.81 -6.46
C PHE A 330 -7.22 12.46 -5.28
N LEU A 331 -5.89 12.59 -5.35
CA LEU A 331 -5.10 13.18 -4.28
C LEU A 331 -5.39 14.68 -4.06
N ARG A 332 -5.63 15.44 -5.14
CA ARG A 332 -6.03 16.85 -5.01
C ARG A 332 -7.34 16.99 -4.24
N GLU A 333 -8.31 16.14 -4.54
CA GLU A 333 -9.58 16.11 -3.81
C GLU A 333 -9.38 15.81 -2.33
N LYS A 334 -8.62 14.75 -2.00
CA LYS A 334 -8.43 14.31 -0.60
C LYS A 334 -7.54 15.25 0.21
N LEU A 335 -6.59 15.92 -0.41
CA LEU A 335 -5.73 16.93 0.21
C LEU A 335 -6.35 18.33 0.21
N CYS A 336 -7.60 18.49 -0.25
CA CYS A 336 -8.31 19.76 -0.35
C CYS A 336 -7.51 20.86 -1.11
N ILE A 337 -6.74 20.45 -2.14
CA ILE A 337 -5.95 21.37 -2.96
C ILE A 337 -6.84 21.97 -4.05
N SER A 338 -7.11 23.29 -3.97
CA SER A 338 -7.81 24.01 -5.03
C SER A 338 -6.98 23.98 -6.33
N GLN A 339 -7.66 23.72 -7.45
CA GLN A 339 -7.07 23.78 -8.79
C GLN A 339 -6.70 25.21 -9.21
#